data_f0aa4d6db0ad0fc2268e0bfaf6a5290e
#
_entry.id   f0aa4d6db0ad0fc2268e0bfaf6a5290e
#
_cell.length_a   1.000
_cell.length_b   1.000
_cell.length_c   1.000
_cell.angle_alpha   90.00
_cell.angle_beta   90.00
_cell.angle_gamma   90.00
#
_symmetry.space_group_name_H-M   'P 1'
#
loop_
_entity.id
_entity.type
_entity.pdbx_description
1 polymer ?
#
loop_
_entity_poly.entity_id
_entity_poly.type
_entity_poly.pdbx_seq_one_letter_code
_entity_poly.pdbx_strand_id
1 'polypeptide(L)'
;MILSLCLGSLSVGAQVKEFVVEGHVNLPDGYSVCICCHTDTADIVSVAEGKIIDGKFLLKGEMEQAQPGTLMTNNLELVEKHHWPTDSIHWTYTDIFLSPGKIKVDEKLHVTGGRIQQEWNDYQAMQKCGDREWKFIDSHPQSVISVYLANNLLKRGYQLSPEQVAHLEHTIISVPEDPKRMEEFKQRIAYAKKTTRGGDLVDLELKDVNGKLCHLLDVVPKNNKYVLVDFWASWCGICIAAMPEIKKLVEEYKNKFEVIAVSIDTKEDAWRRAMEKHPEPWPQYLTSKNGYQDLFEKYQVGNGVPYYIILTPDGKVLNSPSNPVAIREILEKYQ
;
A
#
# COMPACT_ATOMS: atom_id res chain seq x y z
N MET A 1 34.52 -29.56 -33.04
CA MET A 1 34.91 -28.54 -32.02
C MET A 1 33.93 -27.41 -32.14
N ILE A 2 32.84 -27.48 -31.38
CA ILE A 2 31.72 -26.53 -31.41
C ILE A 2 31.86 -25.70 -30.12
N LEU A 3 32.23 -24.41 -30.27
CA LEU A 3 32.24 -23.44 -29.16
C LEU A 3 30.80 -23.07 -28.82
N SER A 4 30.33 -23.49 -27.65
CA SER A 4 29.09 -23.02 -27.05
C SER A 4 29.35 -21.68 -26.37
N LEU A 5 28.84 -20.58 -26.93
CA LEU A 5 28.79 -19.29 -26.28
C LEU A 5 27.68 -19.32 -25.22
N CYS A 6 28.03 -19.48 -23.96
CA CYS A 6 27.16 -19.17 -22.86
C CYS A 6 26.99 -17.62 -22.77
N LEU A 7 25.85 -17.12 -23.23
CA LEU A 7 25.38 -15.80 -22.91
C LEU A 7 24.96 -15.80 -21.43
N GLY A 8 25.88 -15.37 -20.58
CA GLY A 8 25.57 -15.08 -19.19
C GLY A 8 24.64 -13.87 -19.13
N SER A 9 23.45 -14.08 -18.63
CA SER A 9 22.56 -13.02 -18.20
C SER A 9 23.24 -12.29 -17.04
N LEU A 10 23.77 -11.09 -17.32
CA LEU A 10 24.18 -10.15 -16.28
C LEU A 10 22.92 -9.72 -15.51
N SER A 11 22.65 -10.39 -14.41
CA SER A 11 21.81 -9.82 -13.37
C SER A 11 22.53 -8.58 -12.88
N VAL A 12 21.96 -7.40 -13.15
CA VAL A 12 22.39 -6.15 -12.52
C VAL A 12 22.07 -6.33 -11.03
N GLY A 13 23.01 -6.80 -10.25
CA GLY A 13 22.90 -6.88 -8.79
C GLY A 13 22.62 -5.46 -8.28
N ALA A 14 21.57 -5.30 -7.48
CA ALA A 14 21.29 -4.04 -6.82
C ALA A 14 22.55 -3.61 -6.04
N GLN A 15 23.09 -2.44 -6.35
CA GLN A 15 24.27 -1.93 -5.66
C GLN A 15 23.85 -1.50 -4.26
N VAL A 16 24.26 -2.25 -3.25
CA VAL A 16 24.02 -1.92 -1.85
C VAL A 16 24.73 -0.60 -1.54
N LYS A 17 24.01 0.33 -0.93
CA LYS A 17 24.50 1.66 -0.58
C LYS A 17 24.48 1.84 0.94
N GLU A 18 25.52 2.46 1.47
CA GLU A 18 25.62 2.73 2.91
C GLU A 18 24.90 4.01 3.30
N PHE A 19 24.32 4.00 4.51
CA PHE A 19 23.80 5.19 5.18
C PHE A 19 24.42 5.36 6.57
N VAL A 20 24.48 6.60 7.02
CA VAL A 20 24.89 6.99 8.37
C VAL A 20 23.86 7.98 8.92
N VAL A 21 23.30 7.67 10.07
CA VAL A 21 22.42 8.61 10.80
C VAL A 21 23.08 8.93 12.14
N GLU A 22 23.46 10.20 12.31
CA GLU A 22 24.04 10.69 13.56
C GLU A 22 23.10 11.68 14.23
N GLY A 23 23.01 11.61 15.56
CA GLY A 23 22.17 12.52 16.33
C GLY A 23 22.88 13.10 17.54
N HIS A 24 22.50 14.37 17.86
CA HIS A 24 22.73 14.98 19.16
C HIS A 24 21.36 15.35 19.71
N VAL A 25 20.91 14.63 20.73
CA VAL A 25 19.53 14.68 21.23
C VAL A 25 19.52 14.95 22.73
N ASN A 26 18.50 15.63 23.21
CA ASN A 26 18.34 15.91 24.64
C ASN A 26 17.56 14.77 25.32
N LEU A 27 18.16 13.57 25.30
CA LEU A 27 17.63 12.37 25.94
C LEU A 27 18.70 11.73 26.82
N PRO A 28 18.30 11.08 27.93
CA PRO A 28 19.24 10.44 28.86
C PRO A 28 20.05 9.32 28.21
N ASP A 29 21.25 9.10 28.76
CA ASP A 29 22.10 7.98 28.36
C ASP A 29 21.41 6.64 28.61
N GLY A 30 21.70 5.68 27.72
CA GLY A 30 21.13 4.35 27.78
C GLY A 30 19.79 4.18 27.09
N TYR A 31 19.14 5.26 26.60
CA TYR A 31 17.97 5.12 25.74
C TYR A 31 18.37 4.35 24.47
N SER A 32 17.50 3.44 24.06
CA SER A 32 17.63 2.77 22.76
C SER A 32 17.21 3.72 21.63
N VAL A 33 17.90 3.62 20.51
CA VAL A 33 17.56 4.31 19.28
C VAL A 33 17.58 3.33 18.12
N CYS A 34 16.55 3.33 17.28
CA CYS A 34 16.49 2.48 16.09
C CYS A 34 15.81 3.19 14.91
N ILE A 35 16.07 2.70 13.72
CA ILE A 35 15.35 3.09 12.51
C ILE A 35 14.55 1.89 12.05
N CYS A 36 13.23 2.08 11.97
CA CYS A 36 12.29 1.08 11.49
C CYS A 36 11.77 1.46 10.12
N CYS A 37 11.73 0.49 9.21
CA CYS A 37 11.16 0.64 7.88
C CYS A 37 10.09 -0.43 7.63
N HIS A 38 9.13 -0.14 6.78
CA HIS A 38 8.15 -1.12 6.32
C HIS A 38 8.75 -1.95 5.19
N THR A 39 8.55 -3.26 5.25
CA THR A 39 8.85 -4.16 4.13
C THR A 39 7.70 -4.18 3.12
N ASP A 40 7.93 -4.79 1.97
CA ASP A 40 6.88 -5.00 0.96
C ASP A 40 5.73 -5.90 1.47
N THR A 41 5.97 -6.71 2.50
CA THR A 41 4.98 -7.57 3.17
C THR A 41 4.24 -6.88 4.32
N ALA A 42 4.40 -5.56 4.47
CA ALA A 42 3.85 -4.74 5.55
C ALA A 42 4.41 -5.04 6.95
N ASP A 43 5.44 -5.87 7.07
CA ASP A 43 6.16 -6.05 8.31
C ASP A 43 7.02 -4.81 8.63
N ILE A 44 7.21 -4.53 9.90
CA ILE A 44 8.11 -3.47 10.37
C ILE A 44 9.43 -4.13 10.80
N VAL A 45 10.53 -3.71 10.18
CA VAL A 45 11.86 -4.22 10.50
C VAL A 45 12.75 -3.09 10.98
N SER A 46 13.56 -3.37 12.01
CA SER A 46 14.65 -2.49 12.41
C SER A 46 15.82 -2.67 11.46
N VAL A 47 16.24 -1.56 10.83
CA VAL A 47 17.36 -1.57 9.85
C VAL A 47 18.66 -1.04 10.45
N ALA A 48 18.61 -0.37 11.60
CA ALA A 48 19.77 0.03 12.38
C ALA A 48 19.37 0.30 13.83
N GLU A 49 20.24 -0.07 14.78
CA GLU A 49 20.01 0.07 16.22
C GLU A 49 21.24 0.58 16.94
N GLY A 50 21.03 1.27 18.07
CA GLY A 50 22.09 1.80 18.90
C GLY A 50 21.59 2.30 20.25
N LYS A 51 22.48 2.98 20.96
CA LYS A 51 22.21 3.62 22.26
C LYS A 51 22.59 5.09 22.22
N ILE A 52 21.93 5.88 23.06
CA ILE A 52 22.33 7.26 23.33
C ILE A 52 23.37 7.25 24.42
N ILE A 53 24.52 7.89 24.13
CA ILE A 53 25.68 8.06 25.04
C ILE A 53 26.15 9.50 24.93
N ASP A 54 26.23 10.21 26.05
CA ASP A 54 26.56 11.64 26.11
C ASP A 54 25.64 12.48 25.19
N GLY A 55 24.34 12.14 25.17
CA GLY A 55 23.35 12.79 24.32
C GLY A 55 23.52 12.52 22.81
N LYS A 56 24.37 11.58 22.40
CA LYS A 56 24.69 11.31 21.00
C LYS A 56 24.38 9.87 20.61
N PHE A 57 24.11 9.67 19.32
CA PHE A 57 24.03 8.33 18.73
C PHE A 57 24.60 8.33 17.31
N LEU A 58 24.99 7.13 16.87
CA LEU A 58 25.45 6.88 15.51
C LEU A 58 24.90 5.54 15.04
N LEU A 59 24.04 5.60 14.01
CA LEU A 59 23.47 4.42 13.35
C LEU A 59 24.10 4.29 11.96
N LYS A 60 24.45 3.07 11.59
CA LYS A 60 24.99 2.74 10.27
C LYS A 60 24.29 1.50 9.74
N GLY A 61 24.11 1.44 8.46
CA GLY A 61 23.54 0.29 7.80
C GLY A 61 23.65 0.37 6.29
N GLU A 62 23.08 -0.62 5.66
CA GLU A 62 23.07 -0.78 4.22
C GLU A 62 21.62 -0.77 3.72
N MET A 63 21.42 -0.30 2.50
CA MET A 63 20.13 -0.27 1.82
C MET A 63 20.28 -0.52 0.33
N GLU A 64 19.30 -1.17 -0.26
CA GLU A 64 19.19 -1.29 -1.71
C GLU A 64 18.51 -0.07 -2.33
N GLN A 65 17.55 0.52 -1.60
CA GLN A 65 16.66 1.56 -2.10
C GLN A 65 16.32 2.56 -1.00
N ALA A 66 16.35 3.85 -1.34
CA ALA A 66 15.94 4.90 -0.41
C ALA A 66 14.43 4.78 -0.10
N GLN A 67 14.04 4.92 1.17
CA GLN A 67 12.67 4.65 1.62
C GLN A 67 12.30 5.43 2.88
N PRO A 68 10.99 5.69 3.10
CA PRO A 68 10.55 6.26 4.35
C PRO A 68 10.78 5.29 5.51
N GLY A 69 11.08 5.84 6.65
CA GLY A 69 11.23 5.11 7.90
C GLY A 69 10.85 5.98 9.08
N THR A 70 10.91 5.39 10.26
CA THR A 70 10.70 6.06 11.53
C THR A 70 11.93 5.88 12.40
N LEU A 71 12.56 6.98 12.78
CA LEU A 71 13.54 6.98 13.85
C LEU A 71 12.79 6.95 15.17
N MET A 72 13.06 5.94 15.99
CA MET A 72 12.41 5.72 17.28
C MET A 72 13.43 5.75 18.40
N THR A 73 13.08 6.35 19.53
CA THR A 73 13.84 6.20 20.76
C THR A 73 12.96 5.71 21.89
N ASN A 74 13.53 4.96 22.83
CA ASN A 74 12.81 4.53 24.01
C ASN A 74 13.78 4.18 25.17
N ASN A 75 13.23 4.11 26.38
CA ASN A 75 13.92 3.70 27.60
C ASN A 75 13.48 2.32 28.11
N LEU A 76 12.92 1.47 27.26
CA LEU A 76 12.36 0.17 27.65
C LEU A 76 13.36 -0.68 28.44
N GLU A 77 14.57 -0.84 27.92
CA GLU A 77 15.63 -1.63 28.58
C GLU A 77 16.04 -1.06 29.95
N LEU A 78 16.01 0.27 30.12
CA LEU A 78 16.28 0.90 31.41
C LEU A 78 15.16 0.62 32.40
N VAL A 79 13.90 0.69 31.96
CA VAL A 79 12.72 0.38 32.78
C VAL A 79 12.78 -1.08 33.23
N GLU A 80 13.07 -2.01 32.35
CA GLU A 80 13.22 -3.44 32.67
C GLU A 80 14.40 -3.69 33.63
N LYS A 81 15.58 -3.12 33.34
CA LYS A 81 16.79 -3.28 34.15
C LYS A 81 16.64 -2.76 35.57
N HIS A 82 15.94 -1.64 35.75
CA HIS A 82 15.76 -1.00 37.06
C HIS A 82 14.44 -1.34 37.72
N HIS A 83 13.61 -2.21 37.08
CA HIS A 83 12.27 -2.60 37.56
C HIS A 83 11.37 -1.39 37.83
N TRP A 84 11.46 -0.36 36.97
CA TRP A 84 10.58 0.80 37.07
C TRP A 84 9.15 0.44 36.63
N PRO A 85 8.14 1.22 37.05
CA PRO A 85 6.78 1.03 36.54
C PRO A 85 6.70 1.14 35.01
N THR A 86 5.84 0.34 34.39
CA THR A 86 5.70 0.31 32.92
C THR A 86 5.17 1.61 32.31
N ASP A 87 4.48 2.45 33.10
CA ASP A 87 4.08 3.81 32.75
C ASP A 87 5.26 4.80 32.66
N SER A 88 6.45 4.40 33.11
CA SER A 88 7.70 5.15 32.93
C SER A 88 8.34 4.95 31.56
N ILE A 89 7.76 4.13 30.65
CA ILE A 89 8.28 3.93 29.31
C ILE A 89 7.97 5.15 28.45
N HIS A 90 9.01 5.77 27.92
CA HIS A 90 8.90 6.91 27.01
C HIS A 90 9.35 6.53 25.62
N TRP A 91 8.51 6.88 24.65
CA TRP A 91 8.79 6.71 23.23
C TRP A 91 8.82 8.06 22.53
N THR A 92 9.76 8.25 21.62
CA THR A 92 9.71 9.34 20.65
C THR A 92 9.80 8.79 19.24
N TYR A 93 9.20 9.51 18.30
CA TYR A 93 9.13 9.12 16.91
C TYR A 93 9.41 10.34 16.03
N THR A 94 10.22 10.16 15.00
CA THR A 94 10.38 11.18 13.96
C THR A 94 10.48 10.53 12.60
N ASP A 95 9.86 11.15 11.60
CA ASP A 95 9.89 10.65 10.23
C ASP A 95 11.25 10.93 9.58
N ILE A 96 11.77 9.95 8.87
CA ILE A 96 13.01 10.01 8.14
C ILE A 96 12.79 9.43 6.75
N PHE A 97 13.43 10.01 5.72
CA PHE A 97 13.55 9.31 4.45
C PHE A 97 14.97 8.75 4.36
N LEU A 98 15.10 7.51 4.71
CA LEU A 98 16.39 6.84 4.74
C LEU A 98 16.97 6.79 3.33
N SER A 99 18.14 7.40 3.16
CA SER A 99 18.80 7.54 1.87
C SER A 99 20.32 7.36 2.03
N PRO A 100 21.04 7.03 0.96
CA PRO A 100 22.48 6.90 1.00
C PRO A 100 23.17 8.18 1.50
N GLY A 101 24.25 8.02 2.24
CA GLY A 101 25.04 9.12 2.76
C GLY A 101 24.72 9.46 4.22
N LYS A 102 24.88 10.75 4.57
CA LYS A 102 24.82 11.20 5.95
C LYS A 102 23.56 11.98 6.26
N ILE A 103 22.82 11.55 7.27
CA ILE A 103 21.62 12.19 7.82
C ILE A 103 21.94 12.60 9.25
N LYS A 104 21.45 13.76 9.68
CA LYS A 104 21.66 14.32 11.01
C LYS A 104 20.33 14.55 11.72
N VAL A 105 20.34 14.34 13.03
CA VAL A 105 19.20 14.58 13.92
C VAL A 105 19.64 15.53 15.02
N ASP A 106 18.94 16.63 15.21
CA ASP A 106 19.23 17.64 16.22
C ASP A 106 18.56 17.34 17.57
N GLU A 107 18.81 18.21 18.55
CA GLU A 107 18.27 18.12 19.91
C GLU A 107 16.74 18.14 19.99
N LYS A 108 16.07 18.65 18.95
CA LYS A 108 14.60 18.70 18.84
C LYS A 108 14.04 17.57 17.96
N LEU A 109 14.88 16.59 17.62
CA LEU A 109 14.55 15.50 16.71
C LEU A 109 14.23 15.96 15.27
N HIS A 110 14.69 17.15 14.86
CA HIS A 110 14.59 17.54 13.46
C HIS A 110 15.63 16.79 12.65
N VAL A 111 15.18 16.21 11.55
CA VAL A 111 16.03 15.43 10.64
C VAL A 111 16.47 16.31 9.49
N THR A 112 17.78 16.37 9.26
CA THR A 112 18.41 17.06 8.14
C THR A 112 19.36 16.12 7.41
N GLY A 113 19.66 16.40 6.16
CA GLY A 113 20.51 15.52 5.38
C GLY A 113 20.74 16.07 3.97
N GLY A 114 21.03 15.17 3.03
CA GLY A 114 21.14 15.52 1.62
C GLY A 114 19.79 15.95 1.03
N ARG A 115 19.80 16.18 -0.29
CA ARG A 115 18.64 16.66 -1.06
C ARG A 115 17.38 15.82 -0.83
N ILE A 116 17.48 14.49 -0.79
CA ILE A 116 16.33 13.59 -0.61
C ILE A 116 15.63 13.85 0.73
N GLN A 117 16.40 14.00 1.84
CA GLN A 117 15.79 14.29 3.15
C GLN A 117 15.18 15.69 3.19
N GLN A 118 15.78 16.68 2.53
CA GLN A 118 15.21 18.02 2.44
C GLN A 118 13.86 17.99 1.69
N GLU A 119 13.82 17.36 0.51
CA GLU A 119 12.58 17.18 -0.26
C GLU A 119 11.50 16.42 0.54
N TRP A 120 11.91 15.45 1.37
CA TRP A 120 10.97 14.77 2.27
C TRP A 120 10.40 15.71 3.32
N ASN A 121 11.25 16.55 3.94
CA ASN A 121 10.80 17.54 4.91
C ASN A 121 9.83 18.54 4.26
N ASP A 122 10.12 19.00 3.04
CA ASP A 122 9.26 19.91 2.29
C ASP A 122 7.90 19.25 1.99
N TYR A 123 7.89 17.98 1.57
CA TYR A 123 6.66 17.21 1.40
C TYR A 123 5.88 17.07 2.71
N GLN A 124 6.55 16.74 3.83
CA GLN A 124 5.88 16.60 5.13
C GLN A 124 5.30 17.93 5.64
N ALA A 125 5.93 19.06 5.32
CA ALA A 125 5.46 20.39 5.68
C ALA A 125 4.25 20.86 4.85
N MET A 126 3.98 20.25 3.70
CA MET A 126 2.81 20.60 2.90
C MET A 126 1.51 20.28 3.63
N GLN A 127 0.49 21.11 3.44
CA GLN A 127 -0.83 20.89 4.00
C GLN A 127 -1.38 19.51 3.58
N LYS A 128 -1.85 18.73 4.55
CA LYS A 128 -2.47 17.42 4.31
C LYS A 128 -3.84 17.60 3.66
N CYS A 129 -3.86 17.54 2.33
CA CYS A 129 -5.06 17.60 1.49
C CYS A 129 -5.03 16.46 0.46
N GLY A 130 -6.14 16.17 -0.16
CA GLY A 130 -6.29 15.01 -1.06
C GLY A 130 -5.45 15.06 -2.35
N ASP A 131 -4.83 16.20 -2.65
CA ASP A 131 -3.98 16.42 -3.83
C ASP A 131 -2.50 16.72 -3.48
N ARG A 132 -2.10 16.54 -2.21
CA ARG A 132 -0.74 16.83 -1.74
C ARG A 132 0.34 16.09 -2.52
N GLU A 133 0.15 14.78 -2.74
CA GLU A 133 1.05 13.94 -3.51
C GLU A 133 1.21 14.44 -4.94
N TRP A 134 0.11 14.80 -5.60
CA TRP A 134 0.10 15.33 -6.97
C TRP A 134 0.86 16.65 -7.06
N LYS A 135 0.60 17.59 -6.17
CA LYS A 135 1.29 18.88 -6.11
C LYS A 135 2.79 18.73 -5.91
N PHE A 136 3.19 17.79 -5.05
CA PHE A 136 4.62 17.53 -4.84
C PHE A 136 5.27 16.92 -6.09
N ILE A 137 4.64 15.92 -6.71
CA ILE A 137 5.12 15.29 -7.94
C ILE A 137 5.30 16.34 -9.06
N ASP A 138 4.32 17.22 -9.24
CA ASP A 138 4.36 18.27 -10.27
C ASP A 138 5.51 19.26 -10.06
N SER A 139 5.79 19.60 -8.81
CA SER A 139 6.87 20.55 -8.48
C SER A 139 8.26 19.90 -8.43
N HIS A 140 8.36 18.57 -8.25
CA HIS A 140 9.62 17.84 -8.08
C HIS A 140 9.68 16.56 -8.96
N PRO A 141 9.51 16.65 -10.28
CA PRO A 141 9.33 15.49 -11.16
C PRO A 141 10.53 14.54 -11.22
N GLN A 142 11.72 14.99 -10.82
CA GLN A 142 12.95 14.20 -10.80
C GLN A 142 13.34 13.70 -9.39
N SER A 143 12.47 13.90 -8.41
CA SER A 143 12.72 13.50 -7.03
C SER A 143 12.50 12.00 -6.81
N VAL A 144 13.37 11.39 -5.99
CA VAL A 144 13.15 10.03 -5.45
C VAL A 144 11.82 9.95 -4.68
N ILE A 145 11.43 11.04 -4.00
CA ILE A 145 10.17 11.12 -3.29
C ILE A 145 8.99 11.07 -4.27
N SER A 146 9.08 11.77 -5.39
CA SER A 146 8.01 11.79 -6.40
C SER A 146 7.75 10.42 -7.01
N VAL A 147 8.78 9.66 -7.37
CA VAL A 147 8.57 8.31 -7.90
C VAL A 147 8.09 7.34 -6.80
N TYR A 148 8.48 7.53 -5.53
CA TYR A 148 7.92 6.81 -4.40
C TYR A 148 6.41 7.09 -4.24
N LEU A 149 6.00 8.36 -4.22
CA LEU A 149 4.60 8.77 -4.11
C LEU A 149 3.77 8.27 -5.28
N ALA A 150 4.27 8.39 -6.51
CA ALA A 150 3.60 7.91 -7.71
C ALA A 150 3.38 6.39 -7.68
N ASN A 151 4.37 5.61 -7.26
CA ASN A 151 4.20 4.17 -7.09
C ASN A 151 3.10 3.84 -6.06
N ASN A 152 3.00 4.63 -4.97
CA ASN A 152 1.92 4.44 -3.99
C ASN A 152 0.54 4.86 -4.53
N LEU A 153 0.47 5.91 -5.34
CA LEU A 153 -0.77 6.28 -6.05
C LEU A 153 -1.22 5.16 -7.01
N LEU A 154 -0.29 4.57 -7.75
CA LEU A 154 -0.56 3.49 -8.69
C LEU A 154 -1.00 2.17 -8.03
N LYS A 155 -0.72 1.97 -6.73
CA LYS A 155 -1.22 0.83 -5.94
C LYS A 155 -2.72 0.90 -5.63
N ARG A 156 -3.41 1.94 -6.06
CA ARG A 156 -4.85 2.16 -5.76
C ARG A 156 -5.80 1.48 -6.76
N GLY A 157 -5.27 0.72 -7.72
CA GLY A 157 -6.07 0.03 -8.72
C GLY A 157 -6.98 0.99 -9.50
N TYR A 158 -8.25 0.64 -9.65
CA TYR A 158 -9.26 1.42 -10.40
C TYR A 158 -9.63 2.79 -9.81
N GLN A 159 -8.95 3.28 -8.80
CA GLN A 159 -9.21 4.61 -8.25
C GLN A 159 -8.70 5.75 -9.13
N LEU A 160 -7.72 5.48 -10.00
CA LEU A 160 -7.17 6.47 -10.91
C LEU A 160 -7.94 6.52 -12.24
N SER A 161 -8.10 7.74 -12.77
CA SER A 161 -8.60 7.92 -14.14
C SER A 161 -7.48 7.71 -15.17
N PRO A 162 -7.82 7.46 -16.47
CA PRO A 162 -6.82 7.39 -17.54
C PRO A 162 -5.95 8.64 -17.62
N GLU A 163 -6.53 9.85 -17.41
CA GLU A 163 -5.82 11.12 -17.43
C GLU A 163 -4.81 11.22 -16.29
N GLN A 164 -5.17 10.73 -15.08
CA GLN A 164 -4.26 10.71 -13.93
C GLN A 164 -3.07 9.76 -14.17
N VAL A 165 -3.31 8.59 -14.76
CA VAL A 165 -2.22 7.65 -15.12
C VAL A 165 -1.31 8.26 -16.17
N ALA A 166 -1.89 8.87 -17.23
CA ALA A 166 -1.13 9.56 -18.26
C ALA A 166 -0.33 10.74 -17.70
N HIS A 167 -0.90 11.50 -16.76
CA HIS A 167 -0.22 12.60 -16.09
C HIS A 167 1.04 12.12 -15.35
N LEU A 168 0.95 11.06 -14.53
CA LEU A 168 2.11 10.48 -13.85
C LEU A 168 3.20 10.04 -14.84
N GLU A 169 2.81 9.36 -15.92
CA GLU A 169 3.74 8.89 -16.95
C GLU A 169 4.48 10.03 -17.64
N HIS A 170 3.79 11.14 -17.93
CA HIS A 170 4.40 12.29 -18.59
C HIS A 170 5.25 13.12 -17.63
N THR A 171 4.88 13.18 -16.35
CA THR A 171 5.57 14.00 -15.35
C THR A 171 6.86 13.33 -14.87
N ILE A 172 6.84 12.03 -14.59
CA ILE A 172 8.01 11.28 -14.08
C ILE A 172 8.70 10.55 -15.23
N ILE A 173 9.67 11.19 -15.86
CA ILE A 173 10.38 10.63 -17.01
C ILE A 173 11.59 9.80 -16.56
N SER A 174 12.38 10.32 -15.62
CA SER A 174 13.61 9.68 -15.17
C SER A 174 14.02 10.15 -13.77
N VAL A 175 14.37 9.20 -12.92
CA VAL A 175 14.99 9.41 -11.61
C VAL A 175 16.21 8.49 -11.50
N PRO A 176 17.38 8.92 -12.03
CA PRO A 176 18.57 8.06 -12.13
C PRO A 176 19.11 7.58 -10.77
N GLU A 177 18.78 8.29 -9.70
CA GLU A 177 19.22 7.96 -8.32
C GLU A 177 18.53 6.72 -7.76
N ASP A 178 17.36 6.34 -8.32
CA ASP A 178 16.58 5.18 -7.92
C ASP A 178 16.07 4.38 -9.13
N PRO A 179 16.97 3.69 -9.84
CA PRO A 179 16.61 2.95 -11.05
C PRO A 179 15.65 1.78 -10.77
N LYS A 180 15.72 1.14 -9.60
CA LYS A 180 14.82 0.04 -9.21
C LYS A 180 13.39 0.55 -9.10
N ARG A 181 13.15 1.67 -8.40
CA ARG A 181 11.81 2.24 -8.24
C ARG A 181 11.26 2.80 -9.56
N MET A 182 12.14 3.29 -10.44
CA MET A 182 11.74 3.68 -11.79
C MET A 182 11.29 2.50 -12.64
N GLU A 183 11.93 1.34 -12.52
CA GLU A 183 11.48 0.12 -13.21
C GLU A 183 10.11 -0.34 -12.69
N GLU A 184 9.93 -0.37 -11.37
CA GLU A 184 8.63 -0.62 -10.73
C GLU A 184 7.56 0.36 -11.23
N PHE A 185 7.89 1.65 -11.31
CA PHE A 185 6.99 2.69 -11.80
C PHE A 185 6.52 2.41 -13.23
N LYS A 186 7.44 2.08 -14.14
CA LYS A 186 7.09 1.75 -15.54
C LYS A 186 6.17 0.54 -15.64
N GLN A 187 6.45 -0.51 -14.86
CA GLN A 187 5.62 -1.70 -14.80
C GLN A 187 4.21 -1.37 -14.25
N ARG A 188 4.13 -0.56 -13.18
CA ARG A 188 2.85 -0.11 -12.61
C ARG A 188 2.05 0.77 -13.56
N ILE A 189 2.69 1.68 -14.29
CA ILE A 189 2.04 2.49 -15.35
C ILE A 189 1.46 1.58 -16.43
N ALA A 190 2.23 0.62 -16.94
CA ALA A 190 1.77 -0.29 -17.97
C ALA A 190 0.54 -1.11 -17.52
N TYR A 191 0.50 -1.44 -16.24
CA TYR A 191 -0.63 -2.14 -15.64
C TYR A 191 -1.81 -1.19 -15.38
N ALA A 192 -1.55 -0.02 -14.78
CA ALA A 192 -2.58 0.97 -14.44
C ALA A 192 -3.36 1.43 -15.68
N LYS A 193 -2.73 1.49 -16.85
CA LYS A 193 -3.42 1.75 -18.13
C LYS A 193 -4.55 0.77 -18.44
N LYS A 194 -4.50 -0.46 -17.87
CA LYS A 194 -5.53 -1.50 -18.03
C LYS A 194 -6.56 -1.49 -16.90
N THR A 195 -6.25 -0.86 -15.78
CA THR A 195 -7.06 -0.87 -14.54
C THR A 195 -7.49 0.54 -14.12
N THR A 196 -7.84 1.40 -15.09
CA THR A 196 -8.40 2.74 -14.83
C THR A 196 -9.91 2.72 -14.74
N ARG A 197 -10.47 3.75 -14.12
CA ARG A 197 -11.92 4.02 -14.20
C ARG A 197 -12.37 4.14 -15.64
N GLY A 198 -13.56 3.60 -15.94
CA GLY A 198 -14.10 3.51 -17.33
C GLY A 198 -13.55 2.32 -18.11
N GLY A 199 -12.56 1.60 -17.58
CA GLY A 199 -12.00 0.40 -18.18
C GLY A 199 -12.82 -0.86 -17.91
N ASP A 200 -12.32 -1.99 -18.39
CA ASP A 200 -12.92 -3.31 -18.18
C ASP A 200 -12.50 -3.87 -16.81
N LEU A 201 -13.38 -4.67 -16.22
CA LEU A 201 -13.02 -5.46 -15.04
C LEU A 201 -12.01 -6.53 -15.47
N VAL A 202 -10.95 -6.71 -14.70
CA VAL A 202 -9.96 -7.77 -14.91
C VAL A 202 -10.52 -9.09 -14.42
N ASP A 203 -10.39 -10.15 -15.24
CA ASP A 203 -10.95 -11.46 -14.90
C ASP A 203 -10.14 -12.20 -13.83
N LEU A 204 -10.86 -12.96 -12.98
CA LEU A 204 -10.33 -13.85 -11.97
C LEU A 204 -10.98 -15.21 -12.09
N GLU A 205 -10.20 -16.28 -11.89
CA GLU A 205 -10.74 -17.62 -11.70
C GLU A 205 -11.27 -17.75 -10.27
N LEU A 206 -12.50 -18.15 -10.13
CA LEU A 206 -13.24 -18.25 -8.88
C LEU A 206 -13.77 -19.67 -8.67
N LYS A 207 -14.14 -19.97 -7.44
CA LYS A 207 -14.90 -21.16 -7.04
C LYS A 207 -16.22 -20.70 -6.41
N ASP A 208 -17.34 -21.26 -6.84
CA ASP A 208 -18.64 -21.05 -6.21
C ASP A 208 -18.82 -21.85 -4.93
N VAL A 209 -19.94 -21.65 -4.23
CA VAL A 209 -20.27 -22.35 -2.98
C VAL A 209 -20.40 -23.88 -3.12
N ASN A 210 -20.58 -24.38 -4.34
CA ASN A 210 -20.67 -25.81 -4.67
C ASN A 210 -19.31 -26.38 -5.08
N GLY A 211 -18.25 -25.57 -5.09
CA GLY A 211 -16.90 -25.98 -5.49
C GLY A 211 -16.65 -25.96 -6.99
N LYS A 212 -17.61 -25.45 -7.80
CA LYS A 212 -17.47 -25.33 -9.25
C LYS A 212 -16.60 -24.14 -9.61
N LEU A 213 -15.64 -24.35 -10.50
CA LEU A 213 -14.82 -23.29 -11.07
C LEU A 213 -15.65 -22.43 -12.05
N CYS A 214 -15.44 -21.13 -11.99
CA CYS A 214 -16.06 -20.12 -12.83
C CYS A 214 -15.13 -18.91 -12.97
N HIS A 215 -15.50 -17.97 -13.80
CA HIS A 215 -14.77 -16.72 -14.01
C HIS A 215 -15.55 -15.53 -13.47
N LEU A 216 -14.85 -14.53 -12.91
CA LEU A 216 -15.47 -13.32 -12.37
C LEU A 216 -16.36 -12.64 -13.42
N LEU A 217 -15.89 -12.53 -14.67
CA LEU A 217 -16.64 -11.91 -15.77
C LEU A 217 -17.91 -12.66 -16.15
N ASP A 218 -17.98 -13.97 -15.86
CA ASP A 218 -19.17 -14.79 -16.12
C ASP A 218 -20.22 -14.65 -15.04
N VAL A 219 -19.81 -14.35 -13.79
CA VAL A 219 -20.70 -14.29 -12.63
C VAL A 219 -21.18 -12.87 -12.32
N VAL A 220 -20.55 -11.84 -12.91
CA VAL A 220 -21.06 -10.46 -12.84
C VAL A 220 -22.43 -10.39 -13.51
N PRO A 221 -23.49 -9.95 -12.80
CA PRO A 221 -24.83 -9.81 -13.38
C PRO A 221 -24.87 -8.85 -14.57
N LYS A 222 -25.57 -9.23 -15.65
CA LYS A 222 -25.77 -8.42 -16.86
C LYS A 222 -27.25 -8.02 -16.98
N ASN A 223 -27.75 -7.31 -15.98
CA ASN A 223 -29.17 -7.03 -15.81
C ASN A 223 -29.53 -5.55 -15.71
N ASN A 224 -28.67 -4.70 -16.26
CA ASN A 224 -28.84 -3.24 -16.29
C ASN A 224 -28.84 -2.57 -14.90
N LYS A 225 -28.10 -3.14 -13.92
CA LYS A 225 -27.88 -2.56 -12.61
C LYS A 225 -26.41 -2.22 -12.36
N TYR A 226 -26.15 -1.34 -11.41
CA TYR A 226 -24.81 -1.19 -10.85
C TYR A 226 -24.46 -2.45 -10.04
N VAL A 227 -23.23 -2.93 -10.16
CA VAL A 227 -22.77 -4.12 -9.44
C VAL A 227 -21.58 -3.76 -8.56
N LEU A 228 -21.68 -4.04 -7.27
CA LEU A 228 -20.54 -4.01 -6.37
C LEU A 228 -19.84 -5.37 -6.41
N VAL A 229 -18.58 -5.38 -6.76
CA VAL A 229 -17.67 -6.50 -6.51
C VAL A 229 -16.96 -6.21 -5.19
N ASP A 230 -17.29 -6.99 -4.16
CA ASP A 230 -16.76 -6.86 -2.79
C ASP A 230 -15.69 -7.92 -2.54
N PHE A 231 -14.42 -7.51 -2.54
CA PHE A 231 -13.33 -8.41 -2.14
C PHE A 231 -13.14 -8.35 -0.63
N TRP A 232 -13.25 -9.49 0.01
CA TRP A 232 -13.23 -9.64 1.45
C TRP A 232 -12.46 -10.88 1.93
N ALA A 233 -12.36 -11.12 3.24
CA ALA A 233 -11.84 -12.35 3.80
C ALA A 233 -12.44 -12.64 5.18
N SER A 234 -12.46 -13.89 5.57
CA SER A 234 -12.98 -14.35 6.87
C SER A 234 -12.24 -13.77 8.08
N TRP A 235 -10.97 -13.43 7.91
CA TRP A 235 -10.12 -12.82 8.93
C TRP A 235 -10.15 -11.28 8.92
N CYS A 236 -10.86 -10.68 7.95
CA CYS A 236 -10.94 -9.23 7.81
C CYS A 236 -12.08 -8.64 8.66
N GLY A 237 -11.78 -8.23 9.88
CA GLY A 237 -12.77 -7.67 10.81
C GLY A 237 -13.47 -6.41 10.26
N ILE A 238 -12.77 -5.57 9.52
CA ILE A 238 -13.33 -4.35 8.89
C ILE A 238 -14.31 -4.74 7.77
N CYS A 239 -14.02 -5.79 6.98
CA CYS A 239 -14.92 -6.30 5.96
C CYS A 239 -16.25 -6.77 6.58
N ILE A 240 -16.15 -7.56 7.63
CA ILE A 240 -17.33 -8.08 8.35
C ILE A 240 -18.15 -6.92 8.95
N ALA A 241 -17.48 -5.93 9.54
CA ALA A 241 -18.13 -4.74 10.09
C ALA A 241 -18.84 -3.88 9.02
N ALA A 242 -18.41 -3.93 7.76
CA ALA A 242 -19.01 -3.19 6.65
C ALA A 242 -20.27 -3.88 6.06
N MET A 243 -20.42 -5.20 6.20
CA MET A 243 -21.52 -5.98 5.59
C MET A 243 -22.92 -5.45 5.94
N PRO A 244 -23.24 -5.09 7.20
CA PRO A 244 -24.56 -4.54 7.53
C PRO A 244 -24.90 -3.25 6.79
N GLU A 245 -23.91 -2.37 6.54
CA GLU A 245 -24.12 -1.12 5.81
C GLU A 245 -24.30 -1.40 4.31
N ILE A 246 -23.54 -2.33 3.75
CA ILE A 246 -23.71 -2.79 2.35
C ILE A 246 -25.13 -3.39 2.17
N LYS A 247 -25.59 -4.18 3.15
CA LYS A 247 -26.94 -4.76 3.12
C LYS A 247 -28.05 -3.69 3.07
N LYS A 248 -27.90 -2.62 3.87
CA LYS A 248 -28.82 -1.48 3.81
C LYS A 248 -28.84 -0.83 2.42
N LEU A 249 -27.66 -0.68 1.78
CA LEU A 249 -27.56 -0.16 0.42
C LEU A 249 -28.28 -1.07 -0.59
N VAL A 250 -28.11 -2.40 -0.48
CA VAL A 250 -28.83 -3.36 -1.35
C VAL A 250 -30.34 -3.25 -1.19
N GLU A 251 -30.84 -3.11 0.03
CA GLU A 251 -32.27 -2.93 0.29
C GLU A 251 -32.80 -1.59 -0.23
N GLU A 252 -32.07 -0.52 -0.02
CA GLU A 252 -32.44 0.83 -0.43
C GLU A 252 -32.44 0.98 -1.96
N TYR A 253 -31.42 0.41 -2.63
CA TYR A 253 -31.23 0.53 -4.09
C TYR A 253 -31.56 -0.76 -4.87
N LYS A 254 -32.37 -1.67 -4.31
CA LYS A 254 -32.64 -3.04 -4.81
C LYS A 254 -32.95 -3.17 -6.29
N ASN A 255 -33.55 -2.13 -6.91
CA ASN A 255 -33.89 -2.12 -8.34
C ASN A 255 -32.74 -1.65 -9.25
N LYS A 256 -31.67 -1.09 -8.68
CA LYS A 256 -30.58 -0.44 -9.40
C LYS A 256 -29.19 -0.94 -8.99
N PHE A 257 -29.08 -1.71 -7.89
CA PHE A 257 -27.82 -2.09 -7.30
C PHE A 257 -27.83 -3.54 -6.85
N GLU A 258 -26.75 -4.25 -7.11
CA GLU A 258 -26.49 -5.63 -6.68
C GLU A 258 -25.07 -5.79 -6.19
N VAL A 259 -24.84 -6.86 -5.43
CA VAL A 259 -23.52 -7.20 -4.88
C VAL A 259 -23.15 -8.62 -5.27
N ILE A 260 -21.89 -8.84 -5.61
CA ILE A 260 -21.24 -10.14 -5.60
C ILE A 260 -20.02 -10.04 -4.67
N ALA A 261 -19.80 -11.02 -3.82
CA ALA A 261 -18.68 -11.02 -2.90
C ALA A 261 -17.66 -12.10 -3.29
N VAL A 262 -16.38 -11.71 -3.26
CA VAL A 262 -15.26 -12.56 -3.63
C VAL A 262 -14.30 -12.63 -2.45
N SER A 263 -14.25 -13.78 -1.80
CA SER A 263 -13.29 -14.02 -0.73
C SER A 263 -11.89 -14.30 -1.27
N ILE A 264 -10.89 -13.71 -0.61
CA ILE A 264 -9.47 -13.99 -0.85
C ILE A 264 -8.89 -14.98 0.18
N ASP A 265 -9.71 -15.71 0.89
CA ASP A 265 -9.26 -16.72 1.83
C ASP A 265 -8.47 -17.82 1.12
N THR A 266 -7.35 -18.22 1.71
CA THR A 266 -6.57 -19.36 1.24
C THR A 266 -7.12 -20.71 1.75
N LYS A 267 -7.97 -20.65 2.79
CA LYS A 267 -8.61 -21.83 3.40
C LYS A 267 -10.12 -21.78 3.16
N GLU A 268 -10.60 -22.66 2.29
CA GLU A 268 -12.03 -22.77 1.97
C GLU A 268 -12.92 -22.98 3.20
N ASP A 269 -12.48 -23.79 4.18
CA ASP A 269 -13.22 -24.00 5.43
C ASP A 269 -13.39 -22.71 6.26
N ALA A 270 -12.41 -21.80 6.24
CA ALA A 270 -12.52 -20.53 6.94
C ALA A 270 -13.58 -19.64 6.29
N TRP A 271 -13.56 -19.55 4.95
CA TRP A 271 -14.58 -18.86 4.17
C TRP A 271 -15.99 -19.42 4.44
N ARG A 272 -16.16 -20.75 4.39
CA ARG A 272 -17.46 -21.40 4.64
C ARG A 272 -18.00 -21.10 6.03
N ARG A 273 -17.18 -21.24 7.08
CA ARG A 273 -17.57 -20.89 8.46
C ARG A 273 -17.93 -19.42 8.62
N ALA A 274 -17.24 -18.53 7.92
CA ALA A 274 -17.55 -17.10 7.96
C ALA A 274 -18.90 -16.79 7.28
N MET A 275 -19.22 -17.41 6.16
CA MET A 275 -20.54 -17.28 5.52
C MET A 275 -21.69 -17.82 6.39
N GLU A 276 -21.48 -18.93 7.11
CA GLU A 276 -22.47 -19.46 8.06
C GLU A 276 -22.73 -18.49 9.22
N LYS A 277 -21.66 -17.86 9.71
CA LYS A 277 -21.74 -16.92 10.83
C LYS A 277 -22.30 -15.56 10.41
N HIS A 278 -22.04 -15.14 9.18
CA HIS A 278 -22.44 -13.86 8.60
C HIS A 278 -23.16 -14.11 7.27
N PRO A 279 -24.42 -14.61 7.30
CA PRO A 279 -25.15 -14.89 6.08
C PRO A 279 -25.60 -13.61 5.40
N GLU A 280 -25.25 -13.49 4.13
CA GLU A 280 -25.60 -12.34 3.30
C GLU A 280 -26.44 -12.77 2.08
N PRO A 281 -27.32 -11.89 1.55
CA PRO A 281 -28.29 -12.26 0.52
C PRO A 281 -27.69 -12.33 -0.89
N TRP A 282 -26.43 -11.97 -1.08
CA TRP A 282 -25.79 -11.93 -2.39
C TRP A 282 -24.87 -13.14 -2.64
N PRO A 283 -24.58 -13.45 -3.92
CA PRO A 283 -23.69 -14.53 -4.30
C PRO A 283 -22.29 -14.39 -3.71
N GLN A 284 -21.73 -15.51 -3.27
CA GLN A 284 -20.42 -15.60 -2.64
C GLN A 284 -19.51 -16.50 -3.48
N TYR A 285 -18.29 -16.05 -3.68
CA TYR A 285 -17.24 -16.77 -4.43
C TYR A 285 -15.94 -16.76 -3.64
N LEU A 286 -15.09 -17.74 -3.93
CA LEU A 286 -13.73 -17.84 -3.40
C LEU A 286 -12.75 -17.72 -4.57
N THR A 287 -11.64 -17.02 -4.43
CA THR A 287 -10.54 -17.04 -5.40
C THR A 287 -9.94 -18.45 -5.51
N SER A 288 -9.60 -18.90 -6.74
CA SER A 288 -9.33 -20.33 -6.99
C SER A 288 -8.01 -20.83 -6.43
N LYS A 289 -6.96 -20.00 -6.32
CA LYS A 289 -5.61 -20.49 -5.98
C LYS A 289 -4.84 -19.68 -4.96
N ASN A 290 -4.70 -18.37 -5.11
CA ASN A 290 -3.72 -17.58 -4.35
C ASN A 290 -4.31 -16.38 -3.61
N GLY A 291 -5.65 -16.28 -3.52
CA GLY A 291 -6.33 -15.26 -2.73
C GLY A 291 -5.75 -13.84 -2.89
N TYR A 292 -4.99 -13.43 -1.90
CA TYR A 292 -4.37 -12.10 -1.86
C TYR A 292 -3.40 -11.84 -3.03
N GLN A 293 -2.63 -12.86 -3.45
CA GLN A 293 -1.64 -12.70 -4.52
C GLN A 293 -2.32 -12.42 -5.87
N ASP A 294 -3.45 -13.09 -6.17
CA ASP A 294 -4.24 -12.82 -7.38
C ASP A 294 -4.75 -11.38 -7.38
N LEU A 295 -5.24 -10.89 -6.24
CA LEU A 295 -5.69 -9.52 -6.10
C LEU A 295 -4.52 -8.52 -6.28
N PHE A 296 -3.39 -8.81 -5.68
CA PHE A 296 -2.18 -7.99 -5.81
C PHE A 296 -1.65 -7.98 -7.24
N GLU A 297 -1.50 -9.13 -7.89
CA GLU A 297 -0.92 -9.24 -9.22
C GLU A 297 -1.84 -8.69 -10.32
N LYS A 298 -3.14 -8.99 -10.24
CA LYS A 298 -4.10 -8.62 -11.29
C LYS A 298 -4.72 -7.24 -11.11
N TYR A 299 -4.84 -6.76 -9.87
CA TYR A 299 -5.45 -5.46 -9.58
C TYR A 299 -4.47 -4.45 -8.99
N GLN A 300 -3.21 -4.85 -8.75
CA GLN A 300 -2.16 -4.03 -8.12
C GLN A 300 -2.60 -3.45 -6.75
N VAL A 301 -3.46 -4.16 -6.03
CA VAL A 301 -3.98 -3.72 -4.74
C VAL A 301 -3.03 -4.14 -3.63
N GLY A 302 -2.18 -3.21 -3.19
CA GLY A 302 -1.20 -3.46 -2.12
C GLY A 302 -1.74 -3.33 -0.70
N ASN A 303 -2.97 -2.82 -0.52
CA ASN A 303 -3.52 -2.51 0.80
C ASN A 303 -4.45 -3.63 1.35
N GLY A 304 -4.61 -4.74 0.63
CA GLY A 304 -5.45 -5.85 1.05
C GLY A 304 -6.96 -5.57 0.91
N VAL A 305 -7.74 -6.21 1.79
CA VAL A 305 -9.20 -6.08 1.82
C VAL A 305 -9.66 -5.29 3.06
N PRO A 306 -10.85 -4.62 3.03
CA PRO A 306 -11.83 -4.64 1.94
C PRO A 306 -11.35 -3.90 0.69
N TYR A 307 -11.67 -4.43 -0.48
CA TYR A 307 -11.47 -3.75 -1.75
C TYR A 307 -12.74 -3.82 -2.57
N TYR A 308 -13.26 -2.67 -2.97
CA TYR A 308 -14.54 -2.54 -3.63
C TYR A 308 -14.37 -2.05 -5.07
N ILE A 309 -15.14 -2.62 -6.00
CA ILE A 309 -15.25 -2.12 -7.36
C ILE A 309 -16.73 -1.98 -7.69
N ILE A 310 -17.15 -0.79 -8.12
CA ILE A 310 -18.51 -0.58 -8.63
C ILE A 310 -18.47 -0.61 -10.16
N LEU A 311 -19.31 -1.43 -10.75
CA LEU A 311 -19.50 -1.51 -12.19
C LEU A 311 -20.75 -0.74 -12.58
N THR A 312 -20.69 -0.10 -13.74
CA THR A 312 -21.86 0.47 -14.43
C THR A 312 -22.78 -0.62 -14.98
N PRO A 313 -24.02 -0.29 -15.34
CA PRO A 313 -24.96 -1.26 -15.95
C PRO A 313 -24.43 -1.93 -17.23
N ASP A 314 -23.55 -1.29 -17.97
CA ASP A 314 -22.86 -1.86 -19.14
C ASP A 314 -21.56 -2.62 -18.81
N GLY A 315 -21.26 -2.80 -17.50
CA GLY A 315 -20.16 -3.65 -17.03
C GLY A 315 -18.80 -2.98 -16.99
N LYS A 316 -18.70 -1.66 -17.19
CA LYS A 316 -17.45 -0.91 -17.03
C LYS A 316 -17.19 -0.54 -15.58
N VAL A 317 -15.94 -0.39 -15.23
CA VAL A 317 -15.57 0.03 -13.87
C VAL A 317 -15.91 1.52 -13.69
N LEU A 318 -16.89 1.80 -12.82
CA LEU A 318 -17.28 3.16 -12.48
C LEU A 318 -16.31 3.79 -11.48
N ASN A 319 -16.00 3.06 -10.41
CA ASN A 319 -15.12 3.53 -9.34
C ASN A 319 -14.67 2.37 -8.43
N SER A 320 -13.67 2.66 -7.59
CA SER A 320 -13.22 1.77 -6.51
C SER A 320 -13.28 2.54 -5.17
N PRO A 321 -14.44 2.55 -4.50
CA PRO A 321 -14.63 3.25 -3.23
C PRO A 321 -13.88 2.56 -2.09
N SER A 322 -13.55 3.30 -1.04
CA SER A 322 -12.79 2.79 0.11
C SER A 322 -13.65 2.22 1.25
N ASN A 323 -14.95 2.54 1.26
CA ASN A 323 -15.85 2.16 2.35
C ASN A 323 -17.34 2.31 1.93
N PRO A 324 -18.30 1.79 2.73
CA PRO A 324 -19.73 1.88 2.40
C PRO A 324 -20.30 3.30 2.25
N VAL A 325 -19.72 4.30 2.95
CA VAL A 325 -20.17 5.70 2.79
C VAL A 325 -19.83 6.20 1.40
N ALA A 326 -18.62 5.94 0.93
CA ALA A 326 -18.21 6.29 -0.44
C ALA A 326 -19.02 5.52 -1.51
N ILE A 327 -19.45 4.28 -1.22
CA ILE A 327 -20.38 3.54 -2.11
C ILE A 327 -21.70 4.30 -2.23
N ARG A 328 -22.28 4.73 -1.10
CA ARG A 328 -23.53 5.50 -1.07
C ARG A 328 -23.42 6.79 -1.90
N GLU A 329 -22.38 7.58 -1.68
CA GLU A 329 -22.15 8.84 -2.42
C GLU A 329 -22.07 8.63 -3.94
N ILE A 330 -21.46 7.51 -4.37
CA ILE A 330 -21.39 7.15 -5.78
C ILE A 330 -22.79 6.78 -6.29
N LEU A 331 -23.55 5.95 -5.59
CA LEU A 331 -24.90 5.56 -6.00
C LEU A 331 -25.83 6.77 -6.06
N GLU A 332 -25.76 7.70 -5.11
CA GLU A 332 -26.54 8.95 -5.12
C GLU A 332 -26.21 9.84 -6.31
N LYS A 333 -24.94 9.89 -6.72
CA LYS A 333 -24.49 10.72 -7.84
C LYS A 333 -24.93 10.21 -9.21
N TYR A 334 -25.07 8.88 -9.37
CA TYR A 334 -25.30 8.23 -10.67
C TYR A 334 -26.70 7.60 -10.78
N GLN A 335 -27.63 8.02 -9.92
CA GLN A 335 -29.05 7.58 -9.97
C GLN A 335 -29.84 8.18 -11.12
#